data_c417ddd665980a8fddd00a5f540d087f
#
_entry.id   c417ddd665980a8fddd00a5f540d087f
#
_cell.length_a   1.000
_cell.length_b   1.000
_cell.length_c   1.000
_cell.angle_alpha   90.00
_cell.angle_beta   90.00
_cell.angle_gamma   90.00
#
_symmetry.space_group_name_H-M   'P 1'
#
loop_
_entity.id
_entity.type
_entity.pdbx_description
1 polymer ?
#
loop_
_entity_poly.entity_id
_entity_poly.type
_entity_poly.pdbx_seq_one_letter_code
_entity_poly.pdbx_strand_id
1 'polypeptide(L)'
;PMKYYLIVGEASGDLHASHLMTALKAEDPQADFRFFGGDLMAAVGGTMVKHYKELAYMGFIPVLLHLRTIFANMKRCKEDIVAWNPDVVILVDYPGFNLNIAKFVHFETQIPVFYYISPKIWAWKEYRIKNIKRDVDELFSILPFEVEFFEEKHRYPIHYVGNPTVDEVAAYQKAHPKNPEAFLADNNLEDKPVIALLAGSRKQEIK
;
A
#
# COMPACT_ATOMS: atom_id res chain seq x y z
N PRO A 1 -19.57 7.06 -13.18
CA PRO A 1 -18.64 6.06 -12.64
C PRO A 1 -17.20 6.52 -12.82
N MET A 2 -16.44 6.54 -11.72
CA MET A 2 -15.04 6.90 -11.76
C MET A 2 -14.15 5.67 -12.02
N LYS A 3 -13.03 5.93 -12.67
CA LYS A 3 -11.98 4.94 -12.98
C LYS A 3 -10.80 5.16 -12.07
N TYR A 4 -10.51 4.19 -11.21
CA TYR A 4 -9.43 4.25 -10.23
C TYR A 4 -8.31 3.28 -10.62
N TYR A 5 -7.08 3.79 -10.70
CA TYR A 5 -5.90 2.95 -10.91
C TYR A 5 -5.09 2.88 -9.60
N LEU A 6 -4.98 1.71 -9.01
CA LEU A 6 -4.29 1.52 -7.72
C LEU A 6 -2.99 0.74 -7.91
N ILE A 7 -1.97 1.08 -7.12
CA ILE A 7 -0.69 0.36 -7.13
C ILE A 7 -0.26 0.05 -5.71
N VAL A 8 -0.14 -1.24 -5.41
CA VAL A 8 0.43 -1.76 -4.17
C VAL A 8 1.60 -2.70 -4.49
N GLY A 9 2.55 -2.82 -3.60
CA GLY A 9 3.75 -3.63 -3.80
C GLY A 9 3.93 -4.79 -2.82
N GLU A 10 3.01 -4.97 -1.87
CA GLU A 10 3.12 -6.01 -0.84
C GLU A 10 1.78 -6.39 -0.22
N ALA A 11 1.78 -7.45 0.59
CA ALA A 11 0.58 -8.01 1.19
C ALA A 11 -0.21 -7.02 2.05
N SER A 12 0.47 -6.19 2.84
CA SER A 12 -0.19 -5.15 3.66
C SER A 12 -0.90 -4.11 2.79
N GLY A 13 -0.29 -3.70 1.68
CA GLY A 13 -0.89 -2.80 0.71
C GLY A 13 -2.13 -3.40 0.05
N ASP A 14 -2.09 -4.68 -0.31
CA ASP A 14 -3.24 -5.42 -0.85
C ASP A 14 -4.42 -5.39 0.13
N LEU A 15 -4.18 -5.67 1.40
CA LEU A 15 -5.19 -5.64 2.44
C LEU A 15 -5.82 -4.24 2.56
N HIS A 16 -5.00 -3.21 2.76
CA HIS A 16 -5.48 -1.84 2.96
C HIS A 16 -6.15 -1.27 1.72
N ALA A 17 -5.61 -1.54 0.53
CA ALA A 17 -6.23 -1.12 -0.73
C ALA A 17 -7.56 -1.84 -0.99
N SER A 18 -7.70 -3.10 -0.62
CA SER A 18 -8.96 -3.83 -0.74
C SER A 18 -10.08 -3.19 0.08
N HIS A 19 -9.77 -2.73 1.30
CA HIS A 19 -10.72 -1.99 2.13
C HIS A 19 -11.06 -0.62 1.54
N LEU A 20 -10.07 0.09 1.01
CA LEU A 20 -10.30 1.35 0.30
C LEU A 20 -11.20 1.16 -0.92
N MET A 21 -10.95 0.15 -1.74
CA MET A 21 -11.79 -0.18 -2.90
C MET A 21 -13.23 -0.49 -2.49
N THR A 22 -13.41 -1.23 -1.39
CA THR A 22 -14.75 -1.54 -0.86
C THR A 22 -15.48 -0.26 -0.45
N ALA A 23 -14.80 0.66 0.23
CA ALA A 23 -15.38 1.94 0.63
C ALA A 23 -15.70 2.84 -0.59
N LEU A 24 -14.81 2.91 -1.56
CA LEU A 24 -15.06 3.65 -2.82
C LEU A 24 -16.25 3.09 -3.59
N LYS A 25 -16.39 1.77 -3.62
CA LYS A 25 -17.53 1.11 -4.26
C LYS A 25 -18.85 1.37 -3.56
N ALA A 26 -18.84 1.58 -2.24
CA ALA A 26 -20.03 1.95 -1.50
C ALA A 26 -20.50 3.36 -1.86
N GLU A 27 -19.57 4.31 -2.11
CA GLU A 27 -19.86 5.67 -2.53
C GLU A 27 -20.16 5.80 -4.02
N ASP A 28 -19.47 5.00 -4.86
CA ASP A 28 -19.68 4.92 -6.30
C ASP A 28 -19.87 3.44 -6.71
N PRO A 29 -21.11 2.92 -6.72
CA PRO A 29 -21.37 1.52 -7.04
C PRO A 29 -20.91 1.08 -8.44
N GLN A 30 -20.70 2.04 -9.33
CA GLN A 30 -20.22 1.79 -10.70
C GLN A 30 -18.72 2.07 -10.85
N ALA A 31 -17.99 2.30 -9.74
CA ALA A 31 -16.56 2.50 -9.77
C ALA A 31 -15.85 1.36 -10.49
N ASP A 32 -14.95 1.71 -11.41
CA ASP A 32 -14.13 0.75 -12.14
C ASP A 32 -12.69 0.81 -11.63
N PHE A 33 -12.12 -0.37 -11.35
CA PHE A 33 -10.80 -0.51 -10.77
C PHE A 33 -9.87 -1.29 -11.68
N ARG A 34 -8.67 -0.76 -11.85
CA ARG A 34 -7.57 -1.44 -12.50
C ARG A 34 -6.33 -1.31 -11.62
N PHE A 35 -5.55 -2.36 -11.41
CA PHE A 35 -4.54 -2.31 -10.37
C PHE A 35 -3.37 -3.27 -10.55
N PHE A 36 -2.25 -2.86 -10.00
CA PHE A 36 -1.17 -3.72 -9.55
C PHE A 36 -1.45 -4.03 -8.07
N GLY A 37 -1.73 -5.26 -7.74
CA GLY A 37 -2.17 -5.61 -6.40
C GLY A 37 -2.18 -7.10 -6.14
N GLY A 38 -3.12 -7.57 -5.33
CA GLY A 38 -3.20 -8.96 -4.94
C GLY A 38 -4.62 -9.53 -4.91
N ASP A 39 -4.73 -10.69 -4.27
CA ASP A 39 -5.96 -11.48 -4.28
C ASP A 39 -7.10 -10.81 -3.51
N LEU A 40 -6.79 -10.04 -2.45
CA LEU A 40 -7.81 -9.33 -1.67
C LEU A 40 -8.44 -8.20 -2.50
N MET A 41 -7.64 -7.45 -3.23
CA MET A 41 -8.14 -6.43 -4.17
C MET A 41 -8.96 -7.08 -5.28
N ALA A 42 -8.48 -8.17 -5.86
CA ALA A 42 -9.18 -8.91 -6.90
C ALA A 42 -10.56 -9.42 -6.44
N ALA A 43 -10.68 -9.83 -5.17
CA ALA A 43 -11.94 -10.26 -4.58
C ALA A 43 -12.98 -9.13 -4.47
N VAL A 44 -12.55 -7.87 -4.36
CA VAL A 44 -13.45 -6.71 -4.39
C VAL A 44 -14.00 -6.46 -5.79
N GLY A 45 -13.17 -6.68 -6.82
CA GLY A 45 -13.55 -6.50 -8.23
C GLY A 45 -12.47 -5.80 -9.05
N GLY A 46 -12.83 -5.42 -10.27
CA GLY A 46 -11.91 -4.75 -11.18
C GLY A 46 -10.96 -5.71 -11.91
N THR A 47 -9.91 -5.15 -12.50
CA THR A 47 -8.94 -5.89 -13.30
C THR A 47 -7.54 -5.80 -12.69
N MET A 48 -7.00 -6.94 -12.30
CA MET A 48 -5.61 -7.05 -11.85
C MET A 48 -4.67 -7.15 -13.06
N VAL A 49 -3.80 -6.16 -13.22
CA VAL A 49 -2.80 -6.12 -14.30
C VAL A 49 -1.60 -6.96 -13.95
N LYS A 50 -1.15 -6.88 -12.70
CA LYS A 50 0.02 -7.58 -12.18
C LYS A 50 -0.15 -7.89 -10.70
N HIS A 51 0.27 -9.08 -10.27
CA HIS A 51 0.27 -9.42 -8.86
C HIS A 51 1.50 -8.84 -8.16
N TYR A 52 1.35 -8.32 -6.92
CA TYR A 52 2.46 -7.70 -6.18
C TYR A 52 3.64 -8.66 -5.93
N LYS A 53 3.40 -9.96 -5.89
CA LYS A 53 4.46 -10.97 -5.77
C LYS A 53 5.46 -10.92 -6.92
N GLU A 54 5.06 -10.43 -8.07
CA GLU A 54 5.92 -10.24 -9.24
C GLU A 54 6.68 -8.91 -9.21
N LEU A 55 6.39 -8.01 -8.25
CA LEU A 55 7.04 -6.71 -8.07
C LEU A 55 8.08 -6.71 -6.96
N ALA A 56 7.88 -7.56 -5.93
CA ALA A 56 8.58 -7.49 -4.66
C ALA A 56 9.95 -8.17 -4.70
N TYR A 57 10.97 -7.41 -5.10
CA TYR A 57 12.37 -7.79 -4.89
C TYR A 57 12.97 -6.93 -3.78
N MET A 58 13.49 -7.57 -2.72
CA MET A 58 14.11 -6.89 -1.59
C MET A 58 15.56 -7.32 -1.41
N GLY A 59 16.39 -6.35 -0.96
CA GLY A 59 17.83 -6.52 -0.80
C GLY A 59 18.61 -6.19 -2.06
N PHE A 60 19.92 -5.89 -1.89
CA PHE A 60 20.76 -5.40 -2.97
C PHE A 60 20.94 -6.43 -4.10
N ILE A 61 21.28 -7.67 -3.76
CA ILE A 61 21.54 -8.73 -4.75
C ILE A 61 20.26 -9.13 -5.51
N PRO A 62 19.11 -9.40 -4.87
CA PRO A 62 17.87 -9.67 -5.60
C PRO A 62 17.44 -8.54 -6.51
N VAL A 63 17.58 -7.28 -6.10
CA VAL A 63 17.28 -6.11 -6.94
C VAL A 63 18.19 -6.08 -8.17
N LEU A 64 19.50 -6.27 -8.00
CA LEU A 64 20.45 -6.31 -9.11
C LEU A 64 20.15 -7.42 -10.12
N LEU A 65 19.84 -8.62 -9.64
CA LEU A 65 19.54 -9.77 -10.49
C LEU A 65 18.22 -9.62 -11.27
N HIS A 66 17.30 -8.80 -10.78
CA HIS A 66 15.96 -8.61 -11.36
C HIS A 66 15.69 -7.22 -11.93
N LEU A 67 16.74 -6.43 -12.20
CA LEU A 67 16.60 -5.08 -12.74
C LEU A 67 15.76 -5.02 -14.02
N ARG A 68 15.96 -5.96 -14.94
CA ARG A 68 15.17 -6.02 -16.18
C ARG A 68 13.68 -6.22 -15.88
N THR A 69 13.34 -7.10 -14.95
CA THR A 69 11.96 -7.34 -14.54
C THR A 69 11.35 -6.12 -13.86
N ILE A 70 12.11 -5.44 -13.00
CA ILE A 70 11.68 -4.21 -12.33
C ILE A 70 11.38 -3.12 -13.36
N PHE A 71 12.28 -2.90 -14.32
CA PHE A 71 12.05 -1.92 -15.37
C PHE A 71 10.92 -2.30 -16.32
N ALA A 72 10.76 -3.59 -16.64
CA ALA A 72 9.65 -4.08 -17.45
C ALA A 72 8.30 -3.87 -16.75
N ASN A 73 8.21 -4.13 -15.43
CA ASN A 73 7.02 -3.87 -14.63
C ASN A 73 6.69 -2.37 -14.58
N MET A 74 7.70 -1.52 -14.42
CA MET A 74 7.56 -0.07 -14.44
C MET A 74 7.01 0.41 -15.78
N LYS A 75 7.59 -0.04 -16.87
CA LYS A 75 7.15 0.28 -18.24
C LYS A 75 5.71 -0.18 -18.48
N ARG A 76 5.41 -1.41 -18.12
CA ARG A 76 4.05 -1.98 -18.23
C ARG A 76 3.02 -1.15 -17.49
N CYS A 77 3.33 -0.73 -16.26
CA CYS A 77 2.46 0.11 -15.45
C CYS A 77 2.18 1.45 -16.13
N LYS A 78 3.22 2.13 -16.59
CA LYS A 78 3.11 3.42 -17.29
C LYS A 78 2.26 3.33 -18.54
N GLU A 79 2.52 2.35 -19.39
CA GLU A 79 1.76 2.12 -20.62
C GLU A 79 0.30 1.81 -20.35
N ASP A 80 0.04 1.00 -19.33
CA ASP A 80 -1.31 0.60 -18.94
C ASP A 80 -2.13 1.78 -18.38
N ILE A 81 -1.51 2.62 -17.57
CA ILE A 81 -2.15 3.86 -17.07
C ILE A 81 -2.55 4.77 -18.23
N VAL A 82 -1.66 5.01 -19.17
CA VAL A 82 -1.93 5.87 -20.33
C VAL A 82 -3.04 5.28 -21.20
N ALA A 83 -2.97 3.98 -21.49
CA ALA A 83 -3.94 3.31 -22.33
C ALA A 83 -5.35 3.28 -21.73
N TRP A 84 -5.43 3.04 -20.42
CA TRP A 84 -6.72 2.98 -19.73
C TRP A 84 -7.28 4.36 -19.37
N ASN A 85 -6.41 5.35 -19.20
CA ASN A 85 -6.75 6.73 -18.86
C ASN A 85 -7.69 6.85 -17.65
N PRO A 86 -7.24 6.51 -16.44
CA PRO A 86 -8.05 6.60 -15.24
C PRO A 86 -8.36 8.05 -14.86
N ASP A 87 -9.37 8.24 -14.01
CA ASP A 87 -9.71 9.54 -13.42
C ASP A 87 -8.74 9.92 -12.29
N VAL A 88 -8.15 8.93 -11.64
CA VAL A 88 -7.16 9.13 -10.57
C VAL A 88 -6.23 7.91 -10.47
N VAL A 89 -4.97 8.16 -10.16
CA VAL A 89 -3.99 7.14 -9.77
C VAL A 89 -3.81 7.20 -8.27
N ILE A 90 -4.04 6.08 -7.59
CA ILE A 90 -3.87 5.93 -6.13
C ILE A 90 -2.67 5.03 -5.87
N LEU A 91 -1.63 5.61 -5.28
CA LEU A 91 -0.41 4.92 -4.89
C LEU A 91 -0.50 4.54 -3.41
N VAL A 92 -0.20 3.29 -3.07
CA VAL A 92 -0.30 2.81 -1.70
C VAL A 92 1.08 2.38 -1.21
N ASP A 93 1.68 3.13 -0.27
CA ASP A 93 3.03 2.86 0.24
C ASP A 93 4.04 2.58 -0.90
N TYR A 94 4.97 1.65 -0.72
CA TYR A 94 5.90 1.15 -1.77
C TYR A 94 6.62 2.26 -2.56
N PRO A 95 7.37 3.14 -1.87
CA PRO A 95 7.84 4.40 -2.44
C PRO A 95 8.89 4.23 -3.55
N GLY A 96 9.68 3.17 -3.53
CA GLY A 96 10.70 2.93 -4.55
C GLY A 96 10.13 2.85 -5.97
N PHE A 97 9.00 2.17 -6.11
CA PHE A 97 8.26 2.06 -7.36
C PHE A 97 7.28 3.23 -7.55
N ASN A 98 6.48 3.49 -6.53
CA ASN A 98 5.35 4.41 -6.62
C ASN A 98 5.75 5.86 -6.84
N LEU A 99 6.87 6.34 -6.30
CA LEU A 99 7.34 7.70 -6.57
C LEU A 99 7.80 7.90 -8.02
N ASN A 100 8.32 6.85 -8.66
CA ASN A 100 8.63 6.89 -10.10
C ASN A 100 7.37 6.94 -10.95
N ILE A 101 6.32 6.21 -10.58
CA ILE A 101 5.03 6.30 -11.25
C ILE A 101 4.41 7.68 -11.05
N ALA A 102 4.46 8.23 -9.84
CA ALA A 102 3.97 9.59 -9.56
C ALA A 102 4.63 10.63 -10.48
N LYS A 103 5.95 10.55 -10.61
CA LYS A 103 6.72 11.43 -11.51
C LYS A 103 6.24 11.31 -12.95
N PHE A 104 6.12 10.11 -13.46
CA PHE A 104 5.66 9.87 -14.82
C PHE A 104 4.25 10.42 -15.04
N VAL A 105 3.32 10.12 -14.17
CA VAL A 105 1.92 10.57 -14.28
C VAL A 105 1.84 12.10 -14.25
N HIS A 106 2.61 12.73 -13.36
CA HIS A 106 2.66 14.18 -13.24
C HIS A 106 3.17 14.86 -14.51
N PHE A 107 4.29 14.37 -15.08
CA PHE A 107 4.91 15.02 -16.24
C PHE A 107 4.29 14.65 -17.59
N GLU A 108 3.77 13.44 -17.73
CA GLU A 108 3.31 12.90 -19.00
C GLU A 108 1.78 12.88 -19.17
N THR A 109 1.03 13.14 -18.09
CA THR A 109 -0.43 13.13 -18.11
C THR A 109 -1.03 14.29 -17.32
N GLN A 110 -2.37 14.44 -17.39
CA GLN A 110 -3.15 15.35 -16.54
C GLN A 110 -3.87 14.62 -15.40
N ILE A 111 -3.58 13.33 -15.20
CA ILE A 111 -4.27 12.51 -14.21
C ILE A 111 -3.78 12.88 -12.81
N PRO A 112 -4.68 13.16 -11.85
CA PRO A 112 -4.30 13.43 -10.47
C PRO A 112 -3.70 12.19 -9.81
N VAL A 113 -2.70 12.42 -8.96
CA VAL A 113 -1.98 11.40 -8.19
C VAL A 113 -2.31 11.55 -6.71
N PHE A 114 -2.94 10.55 -6.14
CA PHE A 114 -3.20 10.43 -4.71
C PHE A 114 -2.26 9.40 -4.10
N TYR A 115 -1.71 9.70 -2.95
CA TYR A 115 -0.81 8.80 -2.25
C TYR A 115 -1.42 8.43 -0.89
N TYR A 116 -1.83 7.18 -0.75
CA TYR A 116 -2.36 6.61 0.49
C TYR A 116 -1.30 5.80 1.21
N ILE A 117 -1.21 5.93 2.52
CA ILE A 117 -0.15 5.41 3.36
C ILE A 117 1.20 6.02 2.93
N SER A 118 1.41 7.24 3.41
CA SER A 118 2.58 8.07 3.10
C SER A 118 3.90 7.30 3.22
N PRO A 119 4.85 7.54 2.32
CA PRO A 119 6.21 7.07 2.51
C PRO A 119 6.80 7.57 3.83
N LYS A 120 7.47 6.70 4.56
CA LYS A 120 8.09 7.03 5.87
C LYS A 120 9.39 7.81 5.70
N ILE A 121 9.33 8.95 5.00
CA ILE A 121 10.52 9.75 4.69
C ILE A 121 11.12 10.45 5.91
N TRP A 122 10.37 10.56 7.00
CA TRP A 122 10.87 11.04 8.29
C TRP A 122 11.89 10.09 8.94
N ALA A 123 11.82 8.80 8.62
CA ALA A 123 12.76 7.79 9.10
C ALA A 123 13.93 7.56 8.14
N TRP A 124 13.70 7.78 6.85
CA TRP A 124 14.65 7.40 5.81
C TRP A 124 14.39 8.16 4.51
N LYS A 125 15.45 8.71 3.92
CA LYS A 125 15.38 9.42 2.63
C LYS A 125 14.44 10.64 2.64
N GLU A 126 14.58 11.51 3.62
CA GLU A 126 13.78 12.74 3.74
C GLU A 126 13.84 13.63 2.48
N TYR A 127 14.92 13.56 1.70
CA TYR A 127 15.05 14.29 0.44
C TYR A 127 13.91 13.99 -0.56
N ARG A 128 13.20 12.87 -0.41
CA ARG A 128 12.03 12.51 -1.24
C ARG A 128 10.87 13.49 -1.11
N ILE A 129 10.89 14.35 -0.09
CA ILE A 129 9.88 15.41 0.06
C ILE A 129 9.76 16.30 -1.18
N LYS A 130 10.86 16.58 -1.87
CA LYS A 130 10.86 17.36 -3.10
C LYS A 130 10.04 16.69 -4.20
N ASN A 131 10.17 15.38 -4.33
CA ASN A 131 9.44 14.59 -5.31
C ASN A 131 7.94 14.54 -4.96
N ILE A 132 7.62 14.34 -3.69
CA ILE A 132 6.23 14.31 -3.21
C ILE A 132 5.55 15.66 -3.49
N LYS A 133 6.18 16.78 -3.12
CA LYS A 133 5.63 18.12 -3.38
C LYS A 133 5.37 18.39 -4.85
N ARG A 134 6.22 17.90 -5.72
CA ARG A 134 6.10 18.11 -7.17
C ARG A 134 5.05 17.22 -7.80
N ASP A 135 5.02 15.93 -7.43
CA ASP A 135 4.36 14.87 -8.20
C ASP A 135 3.06 14.33 -7.58
N VAL A 136 2.83 14.57 -6.29
CA VAL A 136 1.66 14.07 -5.56
C VAL A 136 0.68 15.21 -5.30
N ASP A 137 -0.56 15.04 -5.76
CA ASP A 137 -1.61 16.04 -5.60
C ASP A 137 -2.24 16.00 -4.20
N GLU A 138 -2.49 14.79 -3.68
CA GLU A 138 -3.07 14.59 -2.35
C GLU A 138 -2.36 13.46 -1.62
N LEU A 139 -1.90 13.72 -0.40
CA LEU A 139 -1.22 12.75 0.46
C LEU A 139 -2.08 12.41 1.68
N PHE A 140 -2.30 11.12 1.88
CA PHE A 140 -3.11 10.59 2.99
C PHE A 140 -2.20 9.85 3.98
N SER A 141 -2.07 10.41 5.18
CA SER A 141 -1.21 9.90 6.24
C SER A 141 -1.99 9.05 7.23
N ILE A 142 -1.32 8.04 7.79
CA ILE A 142 -1.88 7.12 8.79
C ILE A 142 -1.28 7.27 10.19
N LEU A 143 -0.24 8.09 10.35
CA LEU A 143 0.45 8.30 11.61
C LEU A 143 0.29 9.76 12.05
N PRO A 144 -0.15 10.03 13.31
CA PRO A 144 -0.50 11.39 13.71
C PRO A 144 0.67 12.39 13.67
N PHE A 145 1.89 11.95 13.99
CA PHE A 145 3.07 12.82 13.95
C PHE A 145 3.51 13.22 12.54
N GLU A 146 3.02 12.55 11.51
CA GLU A 146 3.30 12.91 10.12
C GLU A 146 2.65 14.25 9.73
N VAL A 147 1.59 14.66 10.42
CA VAL A 147 0.97 15.98 10.22
C VAL A 147 2.01 17.09 10.51
N GLU A 148 2.63 17.06 11.68
CA GLU A 148 3.68 18.01 12.05
C GLU A 148 4.86 17.97 11.07
N PHE A 149 5.30 16.75 10.71
CA PHE A 149 6.40 16.56 9.79
C PHE A 149 6.13 17.18 8.42
N PHE A 150 5.01 16.88 7.81
CA PHE A 150 4.69 17.39 6.47
C PHE A 150 4.23 18.85 6.49
N GLU A 151 3.32 19.23 7.38
CA GLU A 151 2.68 20.55 7.35
C GLU A 151 3.55 21.63 7.98
N GLU A 152 4.14 21.36 9.16
CA GLU A 152 4.93 22.36 9.88
C GLU A 152 6.36 22.43 9.36
N LYS A 153 7.06 21.29 9.27
CA LYS A 153 8.44 21.24 8.81
C LYS A 153 8.58 21.50 7.32
N HIS A 154 7.77 20.85 6.50
CA HIS A 154 7.90 20.89 5.04
C HIS A 154 6.88 21.77 4.33
N ARG A 155 5.94 22.39 5.05
CA ARG A 155 4.91 23.26 4.46
C ARG A 155 4.12 22.58 3.35
N TYR A 156 3.80 21.31 3.54
CA TYR A 156 3.04 20.48 2.61
C TYR A 156 1.76 19.97 3.27
N PRO A 157 0.56 20.46 2.84
CA PRO A 157 -0.70 20.02 3.41
C PRO A 157 -0.97 18.54 3.14
N ILE A 158 -1.46 17.84 4.16
CA ILE A 158 -1.82 16.42 4.06
C ILE A 158 -3.20 16.15 4.65
N HIS A 159 -3.70 14.94 4.44
CA HIS A 159 -4.91 14.44 5.08
C HIS A 159 -4.52 13.32 6.06
N TYR A 160 -4.73 13.57 7.35
CA TYR A 160 -4.58 12.51 8.34
C TYR A 160 -5.88 11.70 8.41
N VAL A 161 -5.78 10.40 8.08
CA VAL A 161 -6.96 9.52 7.97
C VAL A 161 -7.01 8.41 9.04
N GLY A 162 -6.03 8.38 9.93
CA GLY A 162 -5.89 7.30 10.92
C GLY A 162 -5.20 6.06 10.35
N ASN A 163 -4.86 5.12 11.24
CA ASN A 163 -4.16 3.91 10.86
C ASN A 163 -5.16 2.78 10.57
N PRO A 164 -5.23 2.27 9.34
CA PRO A 164 -6.17 1.21 8.97
C PRO A 164 -5.95 -0.11 9.74
N THR A 165 -4.75 -0.32 10.29
CA THR A 165 -4.47 -1.49 11.14
C THR A 165 -5.32 -1.50 12.41
N VAL A 166 -5.71 -0.33 12.94
CA VAL A 166 -6.59 -0.22 14.11
C VAL A 166 -7.97 -0.82 13.79
N ASP A 167 -8.52 -0.47 12.65
CA ASP A 167 -9.81 -0.98 12.19
C ASP A 167 -9.77 -2.50 11.95
N GLU A 168 -8.67 -2.96 11.35
CA GLU A 168 -8.44 -4.38 11.09
C GLU A 168 -8.36 -5.20 12.37
N VAL A 169 -7.61 -4.73 13.36
CA VAL A 169 -7.50 -5.39 14.67
C VAL A 169 -8.86 -5.41 15.39
N ALA A 170 -9.58 -4.29 15.36
CA ALA A 170 -10.91 -4.20 15.98
C ALA A 170 -11.91 -5.17 15.33
N ALA A 171 -11.94 -5.25 14.01
CA ALA A 171 -12.78 -6.18 13.26
C ALA A 171 -12.43 -7.64 13.57
N TYR A 172 -11.13 -7.96 13.61
CA TYR A 172 -10.66 -9.30 13.97
C TYR A 172 -11.07 -9.70 15.39
N GLN A 173 -10.88 -8.82 16.36
CA GLN A 173 -11.26 -9.07 17.76
C GLN A 173 -12.77 -9.30 17.93
N LYS A 174 -13.57 -8.56 17.17
CA LYS A 174 -15.04 -8.73 17.17
C LYS A 174 -15.45 -10.08 16.59
N ALA A 175 -14.81 -10.51 15.51
CA ALA A 175 -15.07 -11.80 14.87
C ALA A 175 -14.51 -13.00 15.64
N HIS A 176 -13.45 -12.79 16.43
CA HIS A 176 -12.74 -13.83 17.17
C HIS A 176 -12.65 -13.45 18.65
N PRO A 177 -13.71 -13.66 19.45
CA PRO A 177 -13.66 -13.40 20.89
C PRO A 177 -12.51 -14.15 21.57
N LYS A 178 -11.86 -13.48 22.51
CA LYS A 178 -10.73 -14.08 23.25
C LYS A 178 -11.17 -15.34 24.01
N ASN A 179 -10.50 -16.42 23.75
CA ASN A 179 -10.62 -17.66 24.51
C ASN A 179 -9.22 -18.23 24.82
N PRO A 180 -8.52 -17.69 25.83
CA PRO A 180 -7.17 -18.14 26.18
C PRO A 180 -7.09 -19.62 26.53
N GLU A 181 -8.10 -20.15 27.24
CA GLU A 181 -8.14 -21.55 27.68
C GLU A 181 -8.18 -22.49 26.46
N ALA A 182 -9.06 -22.22 25.49
CA ALA A 182 -9.13 -23.00 24.26
C ALA A 182 -7.83 -22.91 23.47
N PHE A 183 -7.22 -21.71 23.36
CA PHE A 183 -5.94 -21.54 22.68
C PHE A 183 -4.82 -22.39 23.32
N LEU A 184 -4.72 -22.37 24.65
CA LEU A 184 -3.72 -23.16 25.36
C LEU A 184 -3.95 -24.67 25.19
N ALA A 185 -5.19 -25.11 25.29
CA ALA A 185 -5.56 -26.52 25.10
C ALA A 185 -5.25 -27.01 23.67
N ASP A 186 -5.69 -26.27 22.66
CA ASP A 186 -5.52 -26.62 21.25
C ASP A 186 -4.05 -26.68 20.81
N ASN A 187 -3.17 -25.97 21.53
CA ASN A 187 -1.75 -25.94 21.25
C ASN A 187 -0.88 -26.71 22.28
N ASN A 188 -1.49 -27.45 23.20
CA ASN A 188 -0.81 -28.21 24.28
C ASN A 188 0.14 -27.32 25.12
N LEU A 189 -0.32 -26.12 25.46
CA LEU A 189 0.44 -25.10 26.20
C LEU A 189 -0.08 -24.87 27.63
N GLU A 190 -1.02 -25.69 28.10
CA GLU A 190 -1.53 -25.59 29.46
C GLU A 190 -0.38 -25.69 30.47
N ASP A 191 -0.47 -24.91 31.53
CA ASP A 191 0.50 -24.87 32.63
C ASP A 191 1.95 -24.50 32.22
N LYS A 192 2.11 -23.85 31.05
CA LYS A 192 3.42 -23.39 30.61
C LYS A 192 3.45 -21.87 30.38
N PRO A 193 4.57 -21.22 30.72
CA PRO A 193 4.74 -19.83 30.30
C PRO A 193 4.88 -19.78 28.76
N VAL A 194 4.18 -18.84 28.13
CA VAL A 194 4.15 -18.67 26.66
C VAL A 194 4.95 -17.43 26.28
N ILE A 195 5.93 -17.61 25.41
CA ILE A 195 6.66 -16.51 24.77
C ILE A 195 6.29 -16.53 23.30
N ALA A 196 5.64 -15.46 22.82
CA ALA A 196 5.33 -15.30 21.41
C ALA A 196 6.51 -14.70 20.66
N LEU A 197 7.04 -15.42 19.69
CA LEU A 197 8.05 -14.93 18.77
C LEU A 197 7.38 -14.54 17.46
N LEU A 198 7.33 -13.24 17.17
CA LEU A 198 6.74 -12.70 15.95
C LEU A 198 7.82 -12.45 14.90
N ALA A 199 7.98 -13.40 14.00
CA ALA A 199 8.84 -13.24 12.84
C ALA A 199 8.13 -12.40 11.77
N GLY A 200 8.90 -11.83 10.85
CA GLY A 200 8.33 -11.13 9.69
C GLY A 200 7.63 -12.06 8.70
N SER A 201 6.96 -11.48 7.73
CA SER A 201 6.18 -12.20 6.72
C SER A 201 7.01 -12.73 5.55
N ARG A 202 8.28 -12.36 5.44
CA ARG A 202 9.17 -12.74 4.34
C ARG A 202 10.17 -13.82 4.78
N LYS A 203 10.50 -14.74 3.86
CA LYS A 203 11.49 -15.79 4.15
C LYS A 203 12.84 -15.28 4.67
N GLN A 204 13.25 -14.09 4.23
CA GLN A 204 14.50 -13.47 4.68
C GLN A 204 14.43 -12.95 6.12
N GLU A 205 13.25 -12.67 6.62
CA GLU A 205 13.02 -12.20 8.00
C GLU A 205 12.92 -13.37 8.99
N ILE A 206 12.69 -14.60 8.48
CA ILE A 206 12.52 -15.82 9.27
C ILE A 206 13.82 -16.60 9.41
N LYS A 207 14.82 -16.34 8.56
CA LYS A 207 16.14 -16.96 8.59
C LYS A 207 17.12 -16.20 9.45
#